data_b9c986b41fd01b8a9fc87d02ef47b626
#
_entry.id   b9c986b41fd01b8a9fc87d02ef47b626
#
_cell.length_a   1.000
_cell.length_b   1.000
_cell.length_c   1.000
_cell.angle_alpha   90.00
_cell.angle_beta   90.00
_cell.angle_gamma   90.00
#
_symmetry.space_group_name_H-M   'P 1'
#
loop_
_entity.id
_entity.type
_entity.pdbx_description
1 polymer ?
#
loop_
_entity_poly.entity_id
_entity_poly.type
_entity_poly.pdbx_seq_one_letter_code
_entity_poly.pdbx_strand_id
1 'polypeptide(L)'
;MEGYRITVPQITSIETAVRIYYEYNAIGNKQICELFGCCLAKAIQLKKPVAAAMLEKGMYLRGNGTVSVEVAYEVWGLDIQNLERKLTRARKLGFAQAQPETEYLKGFPV
;
A
#
# COMPACT_ATOMS: atom_id res chain seq x y z
N MET A 1 11.34 -19.19 9.45
CA MET A 1 11.70 -18.81 8.96
C MET A 1 12.26 -18.04 8.61
N GLU A 2 12.62 -17.93 8.37
CA GLU A 2 13.08 -17.31 8.14
C GLU A 2 13.00 -16.57 7.27
N GLY A 3 12.93 -16.50 6.71
CA GLY A 3 12.69 -15.77 5.52
C GLY A 3 13.23 -14.39 5.58
N TYR A 4 12.57 -13.46 4.98
CA TYR A 4 13.03 -12.09 4.93
C TYR A 4 12.63 -11.36 6.19
N ARG A 5 13.59 -10.69 6.79
CA ARG A 5 13.35 -9.99 8.04
C ARG A 5 13.55 -8.51 7.83
N ILE A 6 12.70 -7.95 7.00
CA ILE A 6 12.76 -6.51 6.78
C ILE A 6 11.65 -5.83 7.57
N THR A 7 11.95 -4.66 8.02
CA THR A 7 10.98 -3.83 8.71
C THR A 7 10.10 -3.16 7.68
N VAL A 8 8.79 -3.38 7.76
CA VAL A 8 7.84 -2.73 6.87
C VAL A 8 7.42 -1.41 7.50
N PRO A 9 7.67 -0.28 6.82
CA PRO A 9 7.29 1.02 7.38
C PRO A 9 5.77 1.17 7.39
N GLN A 10 5.31 2.20 8.05
CA GLN A 10 3.88 2.50 8.05
C GLN A 10 3.49 3.14 6.72
N ILE A 11 2.26 2.87 6.30
CA ILE A 11 1.74 3.48 5.08
C ILE A 11 1.54 4.98 5.31
N THR A 12 1.66 5.75 4.23
CA THR A 12 1.52 7.21 4.32
C THR A 12 0.09 7.62 4.61
N SER A 13 -0.88 6.92 4.01
CA SER A 13 -2.28 7.18 4.30
C SER A 13 -3.10 5.95 3.89
N ILE A 14 -4.21 5.76 4.61
CA ILE A 14 -5.13 4.68 4.29
C ILE A 14 -5.73 4.88 2.90
N GLU A 15 -6.03 6.12 2.55
CA GLU A 15 -6.62 6.44 1.26
C GLU A 15 -5.66 6.05 0.12
N THR A 16 -4.38 6.38 0.26
CA THR A 16 -3.38 6.01 -0.74
C THR A 16 -3.26 4.51 -0.87
N ALA A 17 -3.27 3.80 0.26
CA ALA A 17 -3.15 2.35 0.24
C ALA A 17 -4.33 1.70 -0.47
N VAL A 18 -5.54 2.16 -0.20
CA VAL A 18 -6.73 1.62 -0.85
C VAL A 18 -6.72 1.94 -2.35
N ARG A 19 -6.36 3.17 -2.69
CA ARG A 19 -6.31 3.60 -4.09
C ARG A 19 -5.32 2.74 -4.89
N ILE A 20 -4.13 2.55 -4.36
CA ILE A 20 -3.09 1.78 -5.07
C ILE A 20 -3.54 0.33 -5.24
N TYR A 21 -4.17 -0.24 -4.24
CA TYR A 21 -4.61 -1.62 -4.31
C TYR A 21 -5.60 -1.83 -5.48
N TYR A 22 -6.53 -0.91 -5.66
CA TYR A 22 -7.55 -1.06 -6.69
C TYR A 22 -7.15 -0.50 -8.05
N GLU A 23 -6.25 0.47 -8.05
CA GLU A 23 -5.85 1.11 -9.29
C GLU A 23 -4.86 0.25 -10.10
N TYR A 24 -4.05 -0.53 -9.41
CA TYR A 24 -2.99 -1.32 -10.05
C TYR A 24 -3.15 -2.79 -9.76
N ASN A 25 -2.87 -3.62 -10.76
CA ASN A 25 -2.73 -5.07 -10.57
C ASN A 25 -1.31 -5.41 -10.14
N ALA A 26 -0.34 -4.64 -10.59
CA ALA A 26 1.06 -4.83 -10.26
C ALA A 26 1.65 -3.45 -9.95
N ILE A 27 2.56 -3.44 -9.00
CA ILE A 27 3.17 -2.18 -8.55
C ILE A 27 4.69 -2.29 -8.60
N GLY A 28 5.31 -1.15 -8.88
CA GLY A 28 6.77 -1.05 -8.93
C GLY A 28 7.29 -0.12 -7.86
N ASN A 29 8.55 0.27 -8.03
CA ASN A 29 9.21 1.10 -7.03
C ASN A 29 8.46 2.41 -6.80
N LYS A 30 7.92 3.00 -7.86
CA LYS A 30 7.23 4.29 -7.74
C LYS A 30 6.03 4.19 -6.79
N GLN A 31 5.20 3.17 -6.99
CA GLN A 31 4.02 2.98 -6.16
C GLN A 31 4.39 2.62 -4.73
N ILE A 32 5.46 1.84 -4.57
CA ILE A 32 5.90 1.45 -3.23
C ILE A 32 6.42 2.67 -2.47
N CYS A 33 7.18 3.53 -3.14
CA CYS A 33 7.65 4.75 -2.52
C CYS A 33 6.49 5.65 -2.11
N GLU A 34 5.47 5.73 -2.94
CA GLU A 34 4.28 6.52 -2.63
C GLU A 34 3.52 5.92 -1.45
N LEU A 35 3.40 4.58 -1.43
CA LEU A 35 2.63 3.89 -0.39
C LEU A 35 3.24 4.07 0.99
N PHE A 36 4.56 3.95 1.09
CA PHE A 36 5.25 3.99 2.38
C PHE A 36 6.01 5.28 2.63
N GLY A 37 6.08 6.18 1.67
CA GLY A 37 6.86 7.40 1.81
C GLY A 37 8.34 7.12 1.95
N CYS A 38 8.84 6.10 1.28
CA CYS A 38 10.22 5.67 1.44
C CYS A 38 11.04 5.98 0.19
N CYS A 39 12.36 5.80 0.32
CA CYS A 39 13.27 6.00 -0.81
C CYS A 39 13.32 4.76 -1.68
N LEU A 40 13.96 4.92 -2.85
CA LEU A 40 14.07 3.83 -3.83
C LEU A 40 14.74 2.60 -3.24
N ALA A 41 15.80 2.79 -2.46
CA ALA A 41 16.52 1.66 -1.89
C ALA A 41 15.62 0.82 -0.99
N LYS A 42 14.78 1.49 -0.18
CA LYS A 42 13.87 0.77 0.69
C LYS A 42 12.79 0.06 -0.11
N ALA A 43 12.30 0.71 -1.17
CA ALA A 43 11.29 0.09 -2.02
C ALA A 43 11.81 -1.20 -2.64
N ILE A 44 13.06 -1.19 -3.10
CA ILE A 44 13.67 -2.38 -3.66
C ILE A 44 13.76 -3.50 -2.63
N GLN A 45 14.12 -3.16 -1.39
CA GLN A 45 14.17 -4.14 -0.32
C GLN A 45 12.79 -4.71 -0.02
N LEU A 46 11.76 -3.87 -0.03
CA LEU A 46 10.41 -4.31 0.26
C LEU A 46 9.86 -5.25 -0.80
N LYS A 47 10.32 -5.13 -2.04
CA LYS A 47 9.87 -6.00 -3.12
C LYS A 47 10.42 -7.41 -3.02
N LYS A 48 11.59 -7.59 -2.42
CA LYS A 48 12.26 -8.89 -2.43
C LYS A 48 11.42 -10.01 -1.82
N PRO A 49 10.85 -9.84 -0.61
CA PRO A 49 10.01 -10.92 -0.07
C PRO A 49 8.74 -11.14 -0.88
N VAL A 50 8.24 -10.08 -1.54
CA VAL A 50 7.06 -10.24 -2.38
C VAL A 50 7.37 -11.08 -3.60
N ALA A 51 8.51 -10.82 -4.25
CA ALA A 51 8.92 -11.61 -5.40
C ALA A 51 9.12 -13.08 -5.01
N ALA A 52 9.72 -13.31 -3.84
CA ALA A 52 9.91 -14.68 -3.37
C ALA A 52 8.57 -15.36 -3.14
N ALA A 53 7.61 -14.66 -2.54
CA ALA A 53 6.29 -15.23 -2.30
C ALA A 53 5.57 -15.52 -3.61
N MET A 54 5.72 -14.66 -4.61
CA MET A 54 5.12 -14.89 -5.92
C MET A 54 5.65 -16.18 -6.54
N LEU A 55 6.96 -16.38 -6.46
CA LEU A 55 7.56 -17.59 -7.00
C LEU A 55 7.06 -18.83 -6.28
N GLU A 56 6.89 -18.75 -4.97
CA GLU A 56 6.34 -19.87 -4.21
C GLU A 56 4.92 -20.21 -4.63
N LYS A 57 4.16 -19.20 -5.04
CA LYS A 57 2.78 -19.41 -5.50
C LYS A 57 2.72 -19.84 -6.95
N GLY A 58 3.86 -20.00 -7.62
CA GLY A 58 3.90 -20.37 -9.02
C GLY A 58 3.59 -19.23 -9.97
N MET A 59 3.72 -18.02 -9.53
CA MET A 59 3.44 -16.84 -10.36
C MET A 59 4.69 -16.43 -11.11
N TYR A 60 4.48 -15.84 -12.28
CA TYR A 60 5.59 -15.31 -13.06
C TYR A 60 5.90 -13.90 -12.65
N LEU A 61 7.18 -13.58 -12.54
CA LEU A 61 7.63 -12.22 -12.33
C LEU A 61 7.64 -11.49 -13.66
N ARG A 62 7.18 -10.26 -13.64
CA ARG A 62 7.23 -9.44 -14.84
C ARG A 62 8.63 -8.85 -15.00
N GLY A 63 9.07 -8.71 -16.24
CA GLY A 63 10.40 -8.20 -16.50
C GLY A 63 10.56 -6.72 -16.24
N ASN A 64 9.49 -6.02 -15.93
CA ASN A 64 9.55 -4.57 -15.73
C ASN A 64 9.74 -4.16 -14.27
N GLY A 65 10.05 -5.11 -13.40
CA GLY A 65 10.34 -4.80 -12.00
C GLY A 65 9.10 -4.61 -11.12
N THR A 66 7.92 -5.02 -11.59
CA THR A 66 6.71 -4.91 -10.78
C THR A 66 6.40 -6.24 -10.09
N VAL A 67 5.62 -6.16 -9.03
CA VAL A 67 5.14 -7.34 -8.31
C VAL A 67 3.63 -7.22 -8.14
N SER A 68 2.99 -8.37 -7.91
CA SER A 68 1.54 -8.40 -7.71
C SER A 68 1.16 -7.58 -6.48
N VAL A 69 0.19 -6.68 -6.65
CA VAL A 69 -0.25 -5.85 -5.54
C VAL A 69 -0.92 -6.69 -4.46
N GLU A 70 -1.65 -7.74 -4.85
CA GLU A 70 -2.32 -8.60 -3.89
C GLU A 70 -1.32 -9.34 -3.02
N VAL A 71 -0.31 -9.94 -3.67
CA VAL A 71 0.72 -10.65 -2.92
C VAL A 71 1.53 -9.68 -2.06
N ALA A 72 1.81 -8.49 -2.60
CA ALA A 72 2.58 -7.48 -1.87
C ALA A 72 1.86 -7.09 -0.57
N TYR A 73 0.58 -6.80 -0.66
CA TYR A 73 -0.17 -6.40 0.53
C TYR A 73 -0.21 -7.53 1.55
N GLU A 74 -0.36 -8.78 1.07
CA GLU A 74 -0.36 -9.92 1.97
C GLU A 74 0.99 -10.06 2.69
N VAL A 75 2.08 -9.95 1.94
CA VAL A 75 3.43 -10.10 2.50
C VAL A 75 3.73 -8.99 3.51
N TRP A 76 3.28 -7.78 3.20
CA TRP A 76 3.54 -6.63 4.07
C TRP A 76 2.56 -6.53 5.22
N GLY A 77 1.58 -7.44 5.29
CA GLY A 77 0.61 -7.42 6.39
C GLY A 77 -0.46 -6.36 6.26
N LEU A 78 -0.73 -5.88 5.05
CA LEU A 78 -1.74 -4.87 4.81
C LEU A 78 -3.05 -5.55 4.44
N ASP A 79 -4.03 -5.47 5.33
CA ASP A 79 -5.35 -6.07 5.12
C ASP A 79 -6.25 -5.04 4.47
N ILE A 80 -6.50 -5.22 3.18
CA ILE A 80 -7.28 -4.23 2.41
C ILE A 80 -8.67 -4.06 2.96
N GLN A 81 -9.30 -5.13 3.43
CA GLN A 81 -10.65 -5.03 3.99
C GLN A 81 -10.65 -4.17 5.24
N ASN A 82 -9.66 -4.36 6.09
CA ASN A 82 -9.54 -3.56 7.30
C ASN A 82 -9.26 -2.09 6.96
N LEU A 83 -8.41 -1.86 5.95
CA LEU A 83 -8.11 -0.51 5.52
C LEU A 83 -9.35 0.18 4.96
N GLU A 84 -10.16 -0.55 4.19
CA GLU A 84 -11.39 0.01 3.65
C GLU A 84 -12.38 0.35 4.76
N ARG A 85 -12.49 -0.51 5.77
CA ARG A 85 -13.37 -0.24 6.89
C ARG A 85 -12.94 1.02 7.65
N LYS A 86 -11.64 1.13 7.88
CA LYS A 86 -11.10 2.30 8.56
C LYS A 86 -11.33 3.57 7.75
N LEU A 87 -11.15 3.48 6.44
CA LEU A 87 -11.35 4.64 5.57
C LEU A 87 -12.81 5.07 5.59
N THR A 88 -13.73 4.12 5.49
CA THR A 88 -15.16 4.42 5.53
C THR A 88 -15.54 5.07 6.85
N ARG A 89 -15.06 4.52 7.95
CA ARG A 89 -15.34 5.07 9.27
C ARG A 89 -14.77 6.47 9.41
N ALA A 90 -13.54 6.66 8.95
CA ALA A 90 -12.89 7.97 9.05
C ALA A 90 -13.66 9.02 8.27
N ARG A 91 -14.16 8.65 7.09
CA ARG A 91 -14.96 9.57 6.28
C ARG A 91 -16.27 9.93 6.96
N LYS A 92 -16.91 8.94 7.57
CA LYS A 92 -18.16 9.20 8.30
C LYS A 92 -17.92 10.13 9.47
N LEU A 93 -16.77 10.00 10.12
CA LEU A 93 -16.43 10.82 11.28
C LEU A 93 -15.78 12.15 10.89
N GLY A 94 -15.52 12.35 9.60
CA GLY A 94 -14.90 13.58 9.12
C GLY A 94 -13.40 13.67 9.33
N PHE A 95 -12.73 12.54 9.57
CA PHE A 95 -11.28 12.54 9.80
C PHE A 95 -10.48 12.43 8.52
N ALA A 96 -11.10 11.83 7.57
CA ALA A 96 -10.33 11.59 6.38
C ALA A 96 -10.07 12.85 5.60
N GLN A 97 -9.86 13.27 5.84
CA GLN A 97 -9.37 14.04 5.11
C GLN A 97 -8.44 14.51 5.02
N ALA A 98 -8.49 14.35 4.70
CA ALA A 98 -7.78 14.48 4.51
C ALA A 98 -7.18 15.23 4.24
N GLN A 99 -7.32 15.60 4.13
CA GLN A 99 -6.76 16.18 3.83
C GLN A 99 -6.69 17.13 3.80
N PRO A 100 -6.45 17.66 3.93
CA PRO A 100 -6.53 18.50 4.00
C PRO A 100 -6.99 19.47 3.54
N GLU A 101 -7.24 19.66 3.22
CA GLU A 101 -7.62 20.20 2.80
C GLU A 101 -8.45 20.74 2.74
N THR A 102 -8.67 21.04 2.90
CA THR A 102 -9.45 21.35 3.05
C THR A 102 -10.32 21.63 3.01
N GLU A 103 -10.53 21.80 3.15
CA GLU A 103 -11.37 21.78 3.37
C GLU A 103 -12.10 22.02 3.67
N TYR A 104 -12.13 22.34 3.87
CA TYR A 104 -12.85 22.30 4.45
C TYR A 104 -13.57 22.83 4.55
N LEU A 105 -13.41 23.11 4.48
CA LEU A 105 -14.05 23.26 4.73
C LEU A 105 -15.00 23.32 4.61
N LYS A 106 -15.09 23.49 4.27
CA LYS A 106 -15.90 23.29 4.32
C LYS A 106 -16.66 22.93 4.66
N GLY A 107 -16.64 22.94 4.98
CA GLY A 107 -17.35 22.31 5.55
C GLY A 107 -18.00 21.94 5.51
N PHE A 108 -17.90 22.06 5.69
CA PHE A 108 -18.32 21.41 5.92
C PHE A 108 -19.05 21.00 5.90
N PRO A 109 -18.94 21.03 5.78
CA PRO A 109 -19.52 20.50 6.16
C PRO A 109 -19.90 20.11 6.25
N VAL A 110 -19.92 20.28 6.15
CA VAL A 110 -20.12 19.63 6.65
C VAL A 110 -20.35 19.21 6.89
#